data_bb6325b84c0fca1212e61fe571433557
#
_entry.id   bb6325b84c0fca1212e61fe571433557
#
_cell.length_a   1.000
_cell.length_b   1.000
_cell.length_c   1.000
_cell.angle_alpha   90.00
_cell.angle_beta   90.00
_cell.angle_gamma   90.00
#
_symmetry.space_group_name_H-M   'P 1'
#
loop_
_entity.id
_entity.type
_entity.pdbx_description
1 polymer ?
#
loop_
_entity_poly.entity_id
_entity_poly.type
_entity_poly.pdbx_seq_one_letter_code
_entity_poly.pdbx_strand_id
1 'polypeptide(L)'
;RDRRVTMELSGHSPFIVFDDADIKKAADMAIAAKFRNNGQVCISPNRFYIQEKKKEEFVNLFVEKTKKLKIGDGMDPSVQLGPLTTKKRLNEIEDLVETTKKEGAKVLLGGKRPKGFNKGFYYEPTIFDDVKDDFTIMKVEPFGPLVPMLSFKEFDEVIERANNHELGLSSYISVSYTHLRAHETRL
;
A
#
# COMPACT_ATOMS: atom_id res chain seq x y z
N ARG A 1 -38.93 15.70 7.11
CA ARG A 1 -37.79 16.13 7.96
C ARG A 1 -36.52 15.81 7.21
N ASP A 2 -35.75 16.83 6.86
CA ASP A 2 -34.43 16.69 6.23
C ASP A 2 -33.49 16.04 7.25
N ARG A 3 -32.83 14.95 6.83
CA ARG A 3 -31.81 14.28 7.63
C ARG A 3 -30.45 14.68 7.10
N ARG A 4 -29.55 15.10 7.98
CA ARG A 4 -28.14 15.25 7.63
C ARG A 4 -27.50 13.86 7.59
N VAL A 5 -26.76 13.57 6.52
CA VAL A 5 -26.02 12.33 6.33
C VAL A 5 -24.55 12.69 6.14
N THR A 6 -23.68 12.02 6.86
CA THR A 6 -22.24 12.06 6.64
C THR A 6 -21.85 10.72 6.03
N MET A 7 -21.11 10.76 4.92
CA MET A 7 -20.63 9.57 4.20
C MET A 7 -19.12 9.45 4.41
N GLU A 8 -18.68 8.28 4.85
CA GLU A 8 -17.29 7.86 4.88
C GLU A 8 -17.10 6.75 3.84
N LEU A 9 -16.31 7.01 2.81
CA LEU A 9 -16.16 6.13 1.66
C LEU A 9 -14.76 5.55 1.62
N SER A 10 -14.66 4.33 1.07
CA SER A 10 -13.40 3.60 0.90
C SER A 10 -12.57 4.16 -0.26
N GLY A 11 -11.26 3.90 -0.24
CA GLY A 11 -10.34 4.18 -1.31
C GLY A 11 -9.39 3.00 -1.56
N HIS A 12 -8.86 2.89 -2.77
CA HIS A 12 -7.86 1.88 -3.12
C HIS A 12 -6.79 2.47 -4.02
N SER A 13 -6.09 3.45 -3.47
CA SER A 13 -5.22 4.37 -4.19
C SER A 13 -4.05 3.68 -4.88
N PRO A 14 -3.78 3.94 -6.16
CA PRO A 14 -2.56 3.52 -6.83
C PRO A 14 -1.37 4.40 -6.41
N PHE A 15 -0.20 3.79 -6.31
CA PHE A 15 1.11 4.43 -6.22
C PHE A 15 1.93 4.02 -7.42
N ILE A 16 2.22 4.97 -8.32
CA ILE A 16 2.86 4.73 -9.61
C ILE A 16 4.26 5.32 -9.59
N VAL A 17 5.27 4.53 -9.93
CA VAL A 17 6.68 4.93 -10.02
C VAL A 17 7.19 4.72 -11.43
N PHE A 18 7.53 5.82 -12.12
CA PHE A 18 8.14 5.79 -13.44
C PHE A 18 9.66 5.61 -13.36
N ASP A 19 10.29 5.21 -14.47
CA ASP A 19 11.73 4.89 -14.54
C ASP A 19 12.64 6.13 -14.44
N ASP A 20 12.10 7.33 -14.69
CA ASP A 20 12.78 8.61 -14.53
C ASP A 20 12.67 9.19 -13.10
N ALA A 21 11.89 8.57 -12.22
CA ALA A 21 11.71 9.05 -10.85
C ALA A 21 12.98 8.93 -10.00
N ASP A 22 13.14 9.83 -9.04
CA ASP A 22 14.07 9.65 -7.92
C ASP A 22 13.58 8.51 -7.03
N ILE A 23 14.15 7.32 -7.22
CA ILE A 23 13.72 6.08 -6.56
C ILE A 23 13.86 6.18 -5.04
N LYS A 24 14.88 6.83 -4.53
CA LYS A 24 15.07 7.00 -3.08
C LYS A 24 13.96 7.85 -2.48
N LYS A 25 13.66 8.97 -3.11
CA LYS A 25 12.58 9.88 -2.69
C LYS A 25 11.21 9.21 -2.85
N ALA A 26 10.99 8.48 -3.94
CA ALA A 26 9.77 7.73 -4.18
C ALA A 26 9.53 6.69 -3.08
N ALA A 27 10.56 5.93 -2.69
CA ALA A 27 10.46 4.93 -1.62
C ALA A 27 10.19 5.58 -0.25
N ASP A 28 10.83 6.71 0.07
CA ASP A 28 10.59 7.44 1.32
C ASP A 28 9.14 7.95 1.40
N MET A 29 8.65 8.55 0.33
CA MET A 29 7.27 9.04 0.24
C MET A 29 6.25 7.90 0.31
N ALA A 30 6.52 6.78 -0.37
CA ALA A 30 5.68 5.60 -0.36
C ALA A 30 5.55 5.00 1.05
N ILE A 31 6.66 4.89 1.79
CA ILE A 31 6.68 4.40 3.17
C ILE A 31 5.90 5.34 4.09
N ALA A 32 6.15 6.64 4.00
CA ALA A 32 5.45 7.64 4.81
C ALA A 32 3.93 7.64 4.55
N ALA A 33 3.51 7.54 3.28
CA ALA A 33 2.11 7.49 2.90
C ALA A 33 1.44 6.17 3.31
N LYS A 34 2.11 5.03 3.05
CA LYS A 34 1.55 3.69 3.29
C LYS A 34 1.42 3.36 4.75
N PHE A 35 2.45 3.63 5.54
CA PHE A 35 2.49 3.17 6.93
C PHE A 35 1.97 4.19 7.95
N ARG A 36 1.54 5.37 7.50
CA ARG A 36 0.76 6.29 8.33
C ARG A 36 -0.43 5.55 8.93
N ASN A 37 -0.60 5.66 10.25
CA ASN A 37 -1.64 4.93 11.01
C ASN A 37 -1.72 3.43 10.66
N ASN A 38 -0.55 2.81 10.38
CA ASN A 38 -0.44 1.40 9.99
C ASN A 38 -1.26 1.02 8.73
N GLY A 39 -1.40 1.96 7.79
CA GLY A 39 -2.17 1.77 6.57
C GLY A 39 -3.68 1.85 6.73
N GLN A 40 -4.18 2.20 7.92
CA GLN A 40 -5.60 2.36 8.23
C GLN A 40 -6.07 3.78 7.90
N VAL A 41 -5.95 4.17 6.63
CA VAL A 41 -6.30 5.49 6.09
C VAL A 41 -6.91 5.31 4.71
N CYS A 42 -8.04 5.98 4.42
CA CYS A 42 -8.76 5.86 3.14
C CYS A 42 -7.93 6.30 1.92
N ILE A 43 -6.98 7.21 2.10
CA ILE A 43 -6.03 7.64 1.06
C ILE A 43 -4.72 6.84 1.08
N SER A 44 -4.58 5.77 1.89
CA SER A 44 -3.37 4.96 1.90
C SER A 44 -3.13 4.32 0.53
N PRO A 45 -1.90 4.39 -0.03
CA PRO A 45 -1.59 3.68 -1.26
C PRO A 45 -1.66 2.16 -1.02
N ASN A 46 -2.44 1.48 -1.84
CA ASN A 46 -2.73 0.06 -1.69
C ASN A 46 -2.38 -0.78 -2.93
N ARG A 47 -2.12 -0.13 -4.08
CA ARG A 47 -1.75 -0.78 -5.34
C ARG A 47 -0.49 -0.13 -5.88
N PHE A 48 0.65 -0.82 -5.81
CA PHE A 48 1.95 -0.27 -6.18
C PHE A 48 2.34 -0.76 -7.57
N TYR A 49 2.39 0.18 -8.53
CA TYR A 49 2.83 -0.06 -9.90
C TYR A 49 4.20 0.57 -10.11
N ILE A 50 5.21 -0.23 -10.44
CA ILE A 50 6.58 0.23 -10.64
C ILE A 50 7.01 -0.10 -12.08
N GLN A 51 7.53 0.89 -12.80
CA GLN A 51 8.01 0.64 -14.16
C GLN A 51 9.14 -0.39 -14.14
N GLU A 52 9.07 -1.36 -15.06
CA GLU A 52 9.85 -2.60 -15.04
C GLU A 52 11.34 -2.37 -14.82
N LYS A 53 11.94 -1.37 -15.52
CA LYS A 53 13.36 -1.04 -15.41
C LYS A 53 13.82 -0.64 -14.00
N LYS A 54 12.91 -0.15 -13.16
CA LYS A 54 13.20 0.34 -11.81
C LYS A 54 12.58 -0.53 -10.70
N LYS A 55 11.88 -1.59 -11.06
CA LYS A 55 11.15 -2.41 -10.10
C LYS A 55 12.09 -3.02 -9.07
N GLU A 56 13.17 -3.68 -9.50
CA GLU A 56 14.10 -4.33 -8.58
C GLU A 56 14.75 -3.33 -7.61
N GLU A 57 15.23 -2.18 -8.12
CA GLU A 57 15.84 -1.14 -7.31
C GLU A 57 14.85 -0.59 -6.27
N PHE A 58 13.63 -0.27 -6.69
CA PHE A 58 12.59 0.25 -5.80
C PHE A 58 12.18 -0.77 -4.74
N VAL A 59 11.91 -2.03 -5.14
CA VAL A 59 11.48 -3.09 -4.23
C VAL A 59 12.53 -3.36 -3.16
N ASN A 60 13.80 -3.50 -3.54
CA ASN A 60 14.90 -3.74 -2.61
C ASN A 60 15.04 -2.61 -1.60
N LEU A 61 15.02 -1.37 -2.07
CA LEU A 61 15.12 -0.19 -1.21
C LEU A 61 13.91 -0.06 -0.27
N PHE A 62 12.69 -0.30 -0.79
CA PHE A 62 11.47 -0.23 0.00
C PHE A 62 11.46 -1.30 1.10
N VAL A 63 11.84 -2.54 0.79
CA VAL A 63 11.98 -3.63 1.77
C VAL A 63 13.01 -3.29 2.84
N GLU A 64 14.21 -2.81 2.43
CA GLU A 64 15.27 -2.43 3.37
C GLU A 64 14.82 -1.35 4.36
N LYS A 65 14.16 -0.31 3.85
CA LYS A 65 13.65 0.80 4.67
C LYS A 65 12.49 0.34 5.57
N THR A 66 11.59 -0.48 5.07
CA THR A 66 10.44 -0.99 5.83
C THR A 66 10.89 -1.87 7.00
N LYS A 67 11.95 -2.66 6.85
CA LYS A 67 12.55 -3.46 7.94
C LYS A 67 13.02 -2.63 9.14
N LYS A 68 13.31 -1.34 8.94
CA LYS A 68 13.78 -0.44 9.99
C LYS A 68 12.64 0.18 10.80
N LEU A 69 11.38 0.01 10.36
CA LEU A 69 10.22 0.55 11.07
C LEU A 69 10.00 -0.23 12.39
N LYS A 70 9.93 0.51 13.48
CA LYS A 70 9.70 -0.03 14.81
C LYS A 70 8.21 -0.22 15.05
N ILE A 71 7.82 -1.45 15.40
CA ILE A 71 6.47 -1.81 15.83
C ILE A 71 6.39 -1.69 17.35
N GLY A 72 5.32 -1.11 17.87
CA GLY A 72 5.16 -0.99 19.33
C GLY A 72 3.97 -0.13 19.76
N ASP A 73 4.00 0.29 21.01
CA ASP A 73 3.01 1.17 21.58
C ASP A 73 3.12 2.57 20.96
N GLY A 74 2.01 3.11 20.48
CA GLY A 74 1.95 4.43 19.86
C GLY A 74 2.24 5.60 20.83
N MET A 75 2.32 5.35 22.13
CA MET A 75 2.78 6.34 23.12
C MET A 75 4.31 6.47 23.17
N ASP A 76 5.07 5.52 22.62
CA ASP A 76 6.52 5.61 22.45
C ASP A 76 6.84 6.42 21.18
N PRO A 77 7.45 7.61 21.27
CA PRO A 77 7.75 8.47 20.11
C PRO A 77 8.75 7.83 19.13
N SER A 78 9.44 6.76 19.50
CA SER A 78 10.34 6.03 18.61
C SER A 78 9.60 4.99 17.74
N VAL A 79 8.33 4.73 18.01
CA VAL A 79 7.50 3.75 17.28
C VAL A 79 6.85 4.41 16.05
N GLN A 80 6.91 3.73 14.92
CA GLN A 80 6.27 4.14 13.68
C GLN A 80 5.00 3.34 13.35
N LEU A 81 4.91 2.10 13.86
CA LEU A 81 3.81 1.18 13.57
C LEU A 81 3.12 0.74 14.86
N GLY A 82 1.93 1.29 15.08
CA GLY A 82 1.04 0.88 16.17
C GLY A 82 0.22 -0.38 15.83
N PRO A 83 -0.73 -0.77 16.70
CA PRO A 83 -1.65 -1.87 16.44
C PRO A 83 -2.72 -1.50 15.40
N LEU A 84 -3.34 -2.52 14.84
CA LEU A 84 -4.63 -2.39 14.16
C LEU A 84 -5.72 -2.05 15.18
N THR A 85 -6.79 -1.40 14.72
CA THR A 85 -7.84 -0.86 15.61
C THR A 85 -8.69 -1.94 16.28
N THR A 86 -8.94 -3.08 15.61
CA THR A 86 -9.84 -4.12 16.10
C THR A 86 -9.32 -5.53 15.80
N LYS A 87 -9.79 -6.51 16.60
CA LYS A 87 -9.53 -7.94 16.31
C LYS A 87 -10.13 -8.36 14.96
N LYS A 88 -11.29 -7.81 14.60
CA LYS A 88 -11.92 -8.08 13.32
C LYS A 88 -10.98 -7.68 12.17
N ARG A 89 -10.40 -6.48 12.23
CA ARG A 89 -9.44 -6.00 11.21
C ARG A 89 -8.20 -6.89 11.16
N LEU A 90 -7.67 -7.31 12.30
CA LEU A 90 -6.53 -8.23 12.34
C LEU A 90 -6.84 -9.54 11.61
N ASN A 91 -8.01 -10.14 11.84
CA ASN A 91 -8.42 -11.37 11.18
C ASN A 91 -8.58 -11.16 9.65
N GLU A 92 -9.22 -10.06 9.24
CA GLU A 92 -9.38 -9.70 7.82
C GLU A 92 -8.02 -9.54 7.11
N ILE A 93 -7.03 -8.93 7.78
CA ILE A 93 -5.67 -8.81 7.26
C ILE A 93 -5.00 -10.19 7.14
N GLU A 94 -5.13 -11.05 8.13
CA GLU A 94 -4.58 -12.42 8.08
C GLU A 94 -5.20 -13.23 6.95
N ASP A 95 -6.51 -13.18 6.80
CA ASP A 95 -7.24 -13.89 5.73
C ASP A 95 -6.81 -13.37 4.34
N LEU A 96 -6.68 -12.05 4.19
CA LEU A 96 -6.23 -11.46 2.94
C LEU A 96 -4.79 -11.83 2.59
N VAL A 97 -3.90 -11.86 3.58
CA VAL A 97 -2.51 -12.31 3.40
C VAL A 97 -2.45 -13.76 2.95
N GLU A 98 -3.20 -14.65 3.60
CA GLU A 98 -3.24 -16.07 3.22
C GLU A 98 -3.89 -16.28 1.84
N THR A 99 -4.91 -15.52 1.51
CA THR A 99 -5.54 -15.54 0.18
C THR A 99 -4.53 -15.11 -0.89
N THR A 100 -3.85 -13.99 -0.68
CA THR A 100 -2.85 -13.46 -1.62
C THR A 100 -1.69 -14.44 -1.85
N LYS A 101 -1.24 -15.14 -0.81
CA LYS A 101 -0.24 -16.22 -0.94
C LYS A 101 -0.77 -17.40 -1.79
N LYS A 102 -2.01 -17.82 -1.57
CA LYS A 102 -2.64 -18.92 -2.32
C LYS A 102 -2.86 -18.56 -3.80
N GLU A 103 -3.09 -17.27 -4.09
CA GLU A 103 -3.18 -16.74 -5.45
C GLU A 103 -1.82 -16.71 -6.17
N GLY A 104 -0.71 -16.91 -5.44
CA GLY A 104 0.63 -17.09 -5.99
C GLY A 104 1.60 -15.92 -5.72
N ALA A 105 1.23 -14.94 -4.92
CA ALA A 105 2.12 -13.85 -4.55
C ALA A 105 3.28 -14.33 -3.67
N LYS A 106 4.46 -13.73 -3.89
CA LYS A 106 5.65 -13.96 -3.08
C LYS A 106 5.72 -12.95 -1.94
N VAL A 107 5.81 -13.41 -0.70
CA VAL A 107 6.05 -12.55 0.47
C VAL A 107 7.52 -12.21 0.57
N LEU A 108 7.86 -10.93 0.45
CA LEU A 108 9.23 -10.42 0.60
C LEU A 108 9.54 -9.99 2.05
N LEU A 109 8.52 -9.55 2.79
CA LEU A 109 8.63 -9.11 4.18
C LEU A 109 7.31 -9.34 4.91
N GLY A 110 7.35 -9.62 6.21
CA GLY A 110 6.18 -9.70 7.08
C GLY A 110 5.31 -10.95 6.86
N GLY A 111 4.02 -10.75 6.71
CA GLY A 111 3.03 -11.82 6.49
C GLY A 111 2.66 -12.59 7.76
N LYS A 112 2.86 -11.99 8.93
CA LYS A 112 2.60 -12.63 10.24
C LYS A 112 2.45 -11.59 11.36
N ARG A 113 1.99 -12.03 12.52
CA ARG A 113 2.05 -11.23 13.75
C ARG A 113 3.49 -11.11 14.25
N PRO A 114 3.91 -9.94 14.75
CA PRO A 114 5.24 -9.78 15.34
C PRO A 114 5.35 -10.56 16.66
N LYS A 115 6.55 -11.05 16.94
CA LYS A 115 6.83 -11.75 18.20
C LYS A 115 6.90 -10.76 19.38
N GLY A 116 6.59 -11.25 20.60
CA GLY A 116 6.75 -10.47 21.82
C GLY A 116 5.56 -9.56 22.20
N PHE A 117 4.49 -9.53 21.40
CA PHE A 117 3.28 -8.77 21.71
C PHE A 117 2.16 -9.68 22.21
N ASN A 118 1.95 -9.72 23.53
CA ASN A 118 0.89 -10.52 24.17
C ASN A 118 -0.46 -9.80 24.24
N LYS A 119 -0.48 -8.49 23.97
CA LYS A 119 -1.67 -7.63 23.95
C LYS A 119 -1.62 -6.73 22.71
N GLY A 120 -2.80 -6.29 22.24
CA GLY A 120 -2.92 -5.47 21.04
C GLY A 120 -3.00 -6.30 19.73
N PHE A 121 -3.46 -5.65 18.66
CA PHE A 121 -3.72 -6.28 17.38
C PHE A 121 -2.60 -5.95 16.39
N TYR A 122 -1.37 -6.30 16.75
CA TYR A 122 -0.19 -6.00 15.94
C TYR A 122 -0.07 -6.94 14.74
N TYR A 123 0.33 -6.38 13.60
CA TYR A 123 0.67 -7.11 12.38
C TYR A 123 1.90 -6.50 11.72
N GLU A 124 2.79 -7.33 11.19
CA GLU A 124 4.00 -6.86 10.53
C GLU A 124 3.67 -6.17 9.20
N PRO A 125 4.38 -5.08 8.82
CA PRO A 125 4.30 -4.54 7.47
C PRO A 125 4.63 -5.64 6.47
N THR A 126 3.73 -5.86 5.52
CA THR A 126 3.79 -7.02 4.63
C THR A 126 3.91 -6.57 3.19
N ILE A 127 4.97 -7.01 2.53
CA ILE A 127 5.29 -6.68 1.14
C ILE A 127 5.16 -7.93 0.29
N PHE A 128 4.39 -7.83 -0.77
CA PHE A 128 4.20 -8.88 -1.76
C PHE A 128 4.82 -8.48 -3.10
N ASP A 129 5.48 -9.44 -3.75
CA ASP A 129 5.86 -9.39 -5.16
C ASP A 129 5.11 -10.48 -5.95
N ASP A 130 5.28 -10.48 -7.27
CA ASP A 130 4.60 -11.39 -8.19
C ASP A 130 3.06 -11.33 -8.08
N VAL A 131 2.52 -10.16 -7.71
CA VAL A 131 1.09 -9.90 -7.65
C VAL A 131 0.55 -9.60 -9.05
N LYS A 132 -0.70 -10.03 -9.32
CA LYS A 132 -1.43 -9.74 -10.56
C LYS A 132 -2.65 -8.88 -10.24
N ASP A 133 -3.16 -8.14 -11.23
CA ASP A 133 -4.32 -7.25 -11.07
C ASP A 133 -5.61 -7.97 -10.70
N ASP A 134 -5.72 -9.26 -11.03
CA ASP A 134 -6.87 -10.11 -10.72
C ASP A 134 -6.86 -10.69 -9.30
N PHE A 135 -5.77 -10.52 -8.54
CA PHE A 135 -5.69 -10.98 -7.15
C PHE A 135 -6.65 -10.22 -6.23
N THR A 136 -7.12 -10.89 -5.20
CA THR A 136 -8.06 -10.33 -4.23
C THR A 136 -7.55 -9.06 -3.57
N ILE A 137 -6.26 -8.99 -3.22
CA ILE A 137 -5.62 -7.83 -2.60
C ILE A 137 -5.66 -6.57 -3.49
N MET A 138 -5.81 -6.73 -4.80
CA MET A 138 -5.93 -5.62 -5.76
C MET A 138 -7.37 -5.13 -5.93
N LYS A 139 -8.36 -5.86 -5.41
CA LYS A 139 -9.80 -5.57 -5.55
C LYS A 139 -10.45 -5.06 -4.28
N VAL A 140 -9.85 -5.35 -3.11
CA VAL A 140 -10.42 -4.97 -1.82
C VAL A 140 -9.49 -4.02 -1.08
N GLU A 141 -10.03 -2.98 -0.46
CA GLU A 141 -9.26 -2.08 0.41
C GLU A 141 -8.78 -2.84 1.65
N PRO A 142 -7.46 -3.05 1.83
CA PRO A 142 -6.96 -3.84 2.96
C PRO A 142 -7.10 -3.10 4.29
N PHE A 143 -7.07 -1.75 4.29
CA PHE A 143 -7.09 -0.91 5.48
C PHE A 143 -6.11 -1.40 6.56
N GLY A 144 -4.87 -1.61 6.12
CA GLY A 144 -3.79 -2.20 6.93
C GLY A 144 -2.43 -2.16 6.22
N PRO A 145 -1.38 -2.74 6.82
CA PRO A 145 0.01 -2.57 6.40
C PRO A 145 0.43 -3.52 5.25
N LEU A 146 -0.41 -3.69 4.24
CA LEU A 146 -0.16 -4.59 3.10
C LEU A 146 0.23 -3.81 1.84
N VAL A 147 1.27 -4.27 1.16
CA VAL A 147 1.89 -3.62 0.00
C VAL A 147 2.05 -4.62 -1.13
N PRO A 148 1.07 -4.75 -2.04
CA PRO A 148 1.25 -5.52 -3.27
C PRO A 148 2.03 -4.69 -4.30
N MET A 149 3.06 -5.28 -4.92
CA MET A 149 3.89 -4.64 -5.93
C MET A 149 3.78 -5.35 -7.27
N LEU A 150 3.52 -4.55 -8.32
CA LEU A 150 3.39 -5.00 -9.69
C LEU A 150 4.33 -4.21 -10.60
N SER A 151 4.72 -4.79 -11.74
CA SER A 151 5.41 -4.05 -12.78
C SER A 151 4.46 -3.57 -13.87
N PHE A 152 4.88 -2.52 -14.59
CA PHE A 152 4.29 -2.08 -15.85
C PHE A 152 5.40 -1.66 -16.81
N LYS A 153 5.08 -1.58 -18.11
CA LYS A 153 6.05 -1.17 -19.15
C LYS A 153 5.74 0.22 -19.68
N GLU A 154 4.49 0.45 -20.10
CA GLU A 154 4.09 1.62 -20.84
C GLU A 154 3.15 2.52 -20.02
N PHE A 155 3.17 3.82 -20.34
CA PHE A 155 2.34 4.82 -19.67
C PHE A 155 0.84 4.49 -19.77
N ASP A 156 0.33 4.24 -20.97
CA ASP A 156 -1.10 4.00 -21.17
C ASP A 156 -1.56 2.72 -20.45
N GLU A 157 -0.70 1.68 -20.42
CA GLU A 157 -0.95 0.44 -19.67
C GLU A 157 -1.21 0.73 -18.19
N VAL A 158 -0.34 1.49 -17.54
CA VAL A 158 -0.49 1.73 -16.09
C VAL A 158 -1.67 2.64 -15.79
N ILE A 159 -1.99 3.59 -16.66
CA ILE A 159 -3.15 4.47 -16.50
C ILE A 159 -4.44 3.65 -16.59
N GLU A 160 -4.57 2.76 -17.57
CA GLU A 160 -5.72 1.87 -17.69
C GLU A 160 -5.87 0.98 -16.44
N ARG A 161 -4.79 0.31 -16.01
CA ARG A 161 -4.79 -0.57 -14.82
C ARG A 161 -5.10 0.19 -13.54
N ALA A 162 -4.55 1.38 -13.36
CA ALA A 162 -4.81 2.23 -12.19
C ALA A 162 -6.27 2.69 -12.11
N ASN A 163 -6.90 2.96 -13.26
CA ASN A 163 -8.30 3.39 -13.34
C ASN A 163 -9.31 2.23 -13.38
N ASN A 164 -8.87 1.00 -13.60
CA ASN A 164 -9.75 -0.18 -13.62
C ASN A 164 -10.09 -0.64 -12.18
N HIS A 165 -10.79 0.24 -11.44
CA HIS A 165 -11.24 -0.02 -10.08
C HIS A 165 -12.51 0.78 -9.75
N GLU A 166 -13.40 0.19 -8.96
CA GLU A 166 -14.66 0.84 -8.56
C GLU A 166 -14.47 1.95 -7.52
N LEU A 167 -13.37 1.89 -6.74
CA LEU A 167 -13.05 2.87 -5.71
C LEU A 167 -12.04 3.89 -6.24
N GLY A 168 -12.34 5.18 -6.08
CA GLY A 168 -11.45 6.27 -6.45
C GLY A 168 -11.50 7.39 -5.43
N LEU A 169 -10.36 7.71 -4.82
CA LEU A 169 -10.25 8.78 -3.82
C LEU A 169 -8.97 9.59 -4.00
N SER A 170 -7.81 8.91 -4.13
CA SER A 170 -6.51 9.56 -4.35
C SER A 170 -5.61 8.68 -5.22
N SER A 171 -4.58 9.30 -5.80
CA SER A 171 -3.51 8.63 -6.52
C SER A 171 -2.17 9.29 -6.21
N TYR A 172 -1.09 8.51 -6.33
CA TYR A 172 0.27 8.95 -6.09
C TYR A 172 1.10 8.63 -7.32
N ILE A 173 1.81 9.64 -7.83
CA ILE A 173 2.67 9.48 -9.01
C ILE A 173 4.05 10.03 -8.69
N SER A 174 5.07 9.21 -8.89
CA SER A 174 6.48 9.60 -8.80
C SER A 174 7.09 9.61 -10.19
N VAL A 175 7.49 10.78 -10.64
CA VAL A 175 8.00 11.08 -11.98
C VAL A 175 8.87 12.33 -11.92
N SER A 176 9.87 12.45 -12.81
CA SER A 176 10.70 13.67 -12.91
C SER A 176 10.01 14.80 -13.63
N TYR A 177 9.21 14.51 -14.65
CA TYR A 177 8.55 15.49 -15.49
C TYR A 177 7.23 15.99 -14.90
N THR A 178 7.17 17.27 -14.60
CA THR A 178 6.02 17.94 -13.98
C THR A 178 4.76 17.93 -14.86
N HIS A 179 4.86 17.86 -16.18
CA HIS A 179 3.69 17.84 -17.07
C HIS A 179 2.88 16.54 -16.96
N LEU A 180 3.47 15.41 -16.56
CA LEU A 180 2.72 14.18 -16.24
C LEU A 180 1.90 14.30 -14.95
N ARG A 181 2.28 15.23 -14.05
CA ARG A 181 1.50 15.55 -12.84
C ARG A 181 0.25 16.39 -13.14
N ALA A 182 0.25 17.11 -14.26
CA ALA A 182 -0.86 17.99 -14.64
C ALA A 182 -2.02 17.25 -15.33
N HIS A 183 -1.84 15.99 -15.70
CA HIS A 183 -2.94 15.12 -16.09
C HIS A 183 -3.66 14.58 -14.85
N GLU A 184 -4.20 15.53 -14.07
CA GLU A 184 -5.10 15.16 -12.99
C GLU A 184 -6.31 14.46 -13.59
N THR A 185 -6.60 13.30 -13.06
CA THR A 185 -7.83 12.56 -13.30
C THR A 185 -9.00 13.49 -13.03
N ARG A 186 -9.70 13.90 -14.06
CA ARG A 186 -11.05 14.45 -13.86
C ARG A 186 -11.91 13.28 -13.42
N LEU A 187 -12.22 13.26 -12.13
CA LEU A 187 -13.27 12.43 -11.58
C LEU A 187 -14.62 12.92 -12.09
#